data_d1fd03ff1cb0dc0c1a0fe41c4cd2bb02
#
_entry.id   d1fd03ff1cb0dc0c1a0fe41c4cd2bb02
#
_cell.length_a   1.000
_cell.length_b   1.000
_cell.length_c   1.000
_cell.angle_alpha   90.00
_cell.angle_beta   90.00
_cell.angle_gamma   90.00
#
_symmetry.space_group_name_H-M   'P 1'
#
loop_
_entity.id
_entity.type
_entity.pdbx_description
1 polymer ?
#
loop_
_entity_poly.entity_id
_entity_poly.type
_entity_poly.pdbx_seq_one_letter_code
_entity_poly.pdbx_strand_id
1 'polypeptide(L)'
;MIDGEASRDATPSCRLALIVGLGNPGPEYANHRHNVGFQIVQALAKNHGLSFDRHKKAKARVAEGTIGQRQVLLAKPQTFMNLSGKTVGRLSRDREIPPECILVVYDDLDLPLGRLRIRPSGGSGGHKGLRSIIEVLGSQGFARLRVGIDRPPGSLDPADYVLQPFAAEDQTLVADTLERAVEAVEIWLADGVVAAMDRFNRPPSSAGEEGHDEQGGSADRQDERAAGRAAALPLSPPPSDLAADSQESDT
;
A
#
# COMPACT_ATOMS: atom_id res chain seq x y z
N MET A 1 12.75 6.99 -41.30
CA MET A 1 11.80 7.11 -40.17
C MET A 1 12.06 5.92 -39.31
N ILE A 2 12.75 6.14 -38.22
CA ILE A 2 13.03 5.14 -37.19
C ILE A 2 12.30 5.64 -35.97
N ASP A 3 11.16 4.99 -35.71
CA ASP A 3 10.34 5.23 -34.53
C ASP A 3 11.16 4.87 -33.31
N GLY A 4 11.50 5.89 -32.51
CA GLY A 4 12.17 5.72 -31.26
C GLY A 4 11.23 5.03 -30.26
N GLU A 5 11.45 3.74 -30.01
CA GLU A 5 10.95 3.06 -28.83
C GLU A 5 11.46 3.83 -27.60
N ALA A 6 10.57 4.63 -27.00
CA ALA A 6 10.84 5.21 -25.70
C ALA A 6 11.01 4.04 -24.71
N SER A 7 12.25 3.84 -24.27
CA SER A 7 12.60 2.87 -23.22
C SER A 7 11.70 3.08 -22.01
N ARG A 8 10.85 2.10 -21.71
CA ARG A 8 9.93 2.08 -20.57
C ARG A 8 10.63 1.93 -19.22
N ASP A 9 11.96 1.83 -19.23
CA ASP A 9 12.82 1.54 -18.08
C ASP A 9 13.64 2.75 -17.58
N ALA A 10 13.52 3.91 -18.21
CA ALA A 10 14.25 5.08 -17.74
C ALA A 10 13.59 5.62 -16.47
N THR A 11 14.28 5.49 -15.33
CA THR A 11 13.95 6.27 -14.13
C THR A 11 13.79 7.73 -14.53
N PRO A 12 12.63 8.36 -14.27
CA PRO A 12 12.41 9.77 -14.65
C PRO A 12 13.60 10.60 -14.17
N SER A 13 14.15 11.46 -15.04
CA SER A 13 15.21 12.39 -14.67
C SER A 13 14.64 13.46 -13.74
N CYS A 14 14.21 13.04 -12.55
CA CYS A 14 13.67 13.92 -11.53
C CYS A 14 14.80 14.73 -10.89
N ARG A 15 14.77 16.05 -11.03
CA ARG A 15 15.68 16.93 -10.29
C ARG A 15 15.44 16.83 -8.78
N LEU A 16 14.18 16.68 -8.37
CA LEU A 16 13.73 16.56 -6.98
C LEU A 16 12.63 15.50 -6.91
N ALA A 17 12.77 14.52 -6.04
CA ALA A 17 11.74 13.52 -5.76
C ALA A 17 10.91 13.93 -4.55
N LEU A 18 9.57 13.87 -4.65
CA LEU A 18 8.66 14.12 -3.54
C LEU A 18 8.15 12.80 -2.98
N ILE A 19 8.49 12.50 -1.73
CA ILE A 19 7.99 11.33 -1.00
C ILE A 19 6.97 11.80 0.04
N VAL A 20 5.71 11.39 -0.13
CA VAL A 20 4.59 11.78 0.72
C VAL A 20 4.16 10.60 1.56
N GLY A 21 4.34 10.67 2.87
CA GLY A 21 3.65 9.76 3.79
C GLY A 21 2.25 10.31 4.08
N LEU A 22 1.22 9.46 3.99
CA LEU A 22 -0.14 9.85 4.38
C LEU A 22 -0.40 9.53 5.86
N GLY A 23 -1.27 10.34 6.47
CA GLY A 23 -1.66 10.24 7.87
C GLY A 23 -2.48 11.46 8.30
N ASN A 24 -3.06 11.39 9.50
CA ASN A 24 -3.74 12.50 10.15
C ASN A 24 -2.79 13.21 11.12
N PRO A 25 -2.83 14.55 11.20
CA PRO A 25 -2.01 15.31 12.14
C PRO A 25 -2.58 15.20 13.56
N GLY A 26 -1.69 15.17 14.55
CA GLY A 26 -2.01 15.09 15.97
C GLY A 26 -1.28 13.92 16.64
N PRO A 27 -0.85 14.10 17.90
CA PRO A 27 -0.18 13.04 18.66
C PRO A 27 -1.11 11.84 18.92
N GLU A 28 -2.41 12.06 19.02
CA GLU A 28 -3.43 11.04 19.22
C GLU A 28 -3.50 10.03 18.06
N TYR A 29 -3.13 10.45 16.83
CA TYR A 29 -3.13 9.59 15.64
C TYR A 29 -1.78 8.92 15.35
N ALA A 30 -0.72 9.26 16.11
CA ALA A 30 0.64 8.89 15.77
C ALA A 30 0.85 7.38 15.54
N ASN A 31 0.14 6.55 16.32
CA ASN A 31 0.25 5.10 16.29
C ASN A 31 -0.90 4.41 15.53
N HIS A 32 -1.80 5.17 14.90
CA HIS A 32 -2.91 4.60 14.15
C HIS A 32 -2.43 3.97 12.83
N ARG A 33 -3.13 2.92 12.38
CA ARG A 33 -2.87 2.26 11.10
C ARG A 33 -2.84 3.26 9.94
N HIS A 34 -3.75 4.23 9.95
CA HIS A 34 -3.85 5.28 8.93
C HIS A 34 -2.65 6.24 8.89
N ASN A 35 -1.77 6.16 9.88
CA ASN A 35 -0.55 6.97 9.98
C ASN A 35 0.72 6.20 9.59
N VAL A 36 0.61 4.96 9.11
CA VAL A 36 1.78 4.16 8.70
C VAL A 36 2.64 4.90 7.67
N GLY A 37 2.02 5.67 6.76
CA GLY A 37 2.77 6.51 5.82
C GLY A 37 3.61 7.57 6.51
N PHE A 38 3.09 8.23 7.56
CA PHE A 38 3.86 9.18 8.37
C PHE A 38 5.02 8.52 9.09
N GLN A 39 4.80 7.31 9.63
CA GLN A 39 5.82 6.54 10.35
C GLN A 39 6.99 6.18 9.42
N ILE A 40 6.69 5.71 8.20
CA ILE A 40 7.70 5.33 7.20
C ILE A 40 8.55 6.53 6.77
N VAL A 41 7.94 7.66 6.40
CA VAL A 41 8.73 8.83 6.00
C VAL A 41 9.48 9.47 7.17
N GLN A 42 9.00 9.29 8.41
CA GLN A 42 9.73 9.69 9.61
C GLN A 42 10.95 8.80 9.84
N ALA A 43 10.82 7.47 9.67
CA ALA A 43 11.92 6.52 9.76
C ALA A 43 12.97 6.78 8.67
N LEU A 44 12.53 7.00 7.42
CA LEU A 44 13.40 7.36 6.30
C LEU A 44 14.21 8.64 6.61
N ALA A 45 13.55 9.69 7.09
CA ALA A 45 14.22 10.93 7.47
C ALA A 45 15.27 10.71 8.57
N LYS A 46 14.92 9.92 9.61
CA LYS A 46 15.82 9.59 10.71
C LYS A 46 17.06 8.85 10.22
N ASN A 47 16.90 7.85 9.34
CA ASN A 47 18.01 7.05 8.82
C ASN A 47 19.01 7.88 8.00
N HIS A 48 18.52 8.98 7.40
CA HIS A 48 19.35 9.89 6.59
C HIS A 48 19.67 11.24 7.27
N GLY A 49 19.43 11.35 8.58
CA GLY A 49 19.75 12.57 9.35
C GLY A 49 18.96 13.82 8.92
N LEU A 50 17.77 13.63 8.29
CA LEU A 50 16.92 14.72 7.85
C LEU A 50 15.93 15.11 8.94
N SER A 51 15.71 16.41 9.12
CA SER A 51 14.80 16.98 10.11
C SER A 51 13.57 17.58 9.47
N PHE A 52 12.41 17.35 10.09
CA PHE A 52 11.13 17.88 9.63
C PHE A 52 10.86 19.29 10.17
N ASP A 53 10.73 20.26 9.26
CA ASP A 53 10.32 21.63 9.55
C ASP A 53 8.88 21.90 9.12
N ARG A 54 8.29 22.94 9.71
CA ARG A 54 6.93 23.36 9.37
C ARG A 54 6.90 24.19 8.10
N HIS A 55 6.22 23.69 7.07
CA HIS A 55 5.94 24.41 5.83
C HIS A 55 4.53 25.04 5.88
N LYS A 56 4.44 26.31 6.32
CA LYS A 56 3.15 26.99 6.59
C LYS A 56 2.23 27.06 5.37
N LYS A 57 2.76 27.44 4.18
CA LYS A 57 1.95 27.64 2.96
C LYS A 57 1.33 26.35 2.44
N ALA A 58 2.04 25.22 2.52
CA ALA A 58 1.53 23.93 2.08
C ALA A 58 0.78 23.18 3.19
N LYS A 59 0.77 23.68 4.42
CA LYS A 59 0.24 22.98 5.61
C LYS A 59 0.84 21.57 5.70
N ALA A 60 2.18 21.49 5.77
CA ALA A 60 2.93 20.24 5.86
C ALA A 60 4.05 20.36 6.90
N ARG A 61 4.54 19.21 7.36
CA ARG A 61 5.92 19.09 7.82
C ARG A 61 6.73 18.52 6.67
N VAL A 62 7.88 19.12 6.39
CA VAL A 62 8.74 18.72 5.29
C VAL A 62 10.18 18.56 5.78
N ALA A 63 10.88 17.59 5.21
CA ALA A 63 12.32 17.42 5.36
C ALA A 63 12.96 17.40 3.97
N GLU A 64 13.98 18.20 3.74
CA GLU A 64 14.65 18.31 2.44
C GLU A 64 16.11 17.93 2.59
N GLY A 65 16.65 17.19 1.63
CA GLY A 65 18.03 16.74 1.62
C GLY A 65 18.36 15.80 0.49
N THR A 66 19.40 14.99 0.69
CA THR A 66 19.88 14.02 -0.30
C THR A 66 19.83 12.63 0.29
N ILE A 67 19.27 11.68 -0.47
CA ILE A 67 19.30 10.25 -0.16
C ILE A 67 19.99 9.56 -1.34
N GLY A 68 21.11 8.88 -1.07
CA GLY A 68 21.98 8.40 -2.13
C GLY A 68 22.46 9.53 -3.03
N GLN A 69 22.11 9.51 -4.31
CA GLN A 69 22.42 10.56 -5.29
C GLN A 69 21.20 11.44 -5.64
N ARG A 70 20.06 11.28 -4.96
CA ARG A 70 18.81 11.97 -5.29
C ARG A 70 18.50 13.09 -4.30
N GLN A 71 18.14 14.26 -4.84
CA GLN A 71 17.50 15.31 -4.04
C GLN A 71 16.08 14.87 -3.70
N VAL A 72 15.71 15.00 -2.43
CA VAL A 72 14.41 14.55 -1.92
C VAL A 72 13.71 15.63 -1.11
N LEU A 73 12.40 15.67 -1.24
CA LEU A 73 11.48 16.39 -0.36
C LEU A 73 10.54 15.38 0.28
N LEU A 74 10.75 15.09 1.55
CA LEU A 74 9.85 14.25 2.36
C LEU A 74 8.73 15.12 2.89
N ALA A 75 7.49 14.65 2.83
CA ALA A 75 6.34 15.43 3.26
C ALA A 75 5.36 14.62 4.10
N LYS A 76 4.91 15.22 5.20
CA LYS A 76 3.78 14.76 6.03
C LYS A 76 2.70 15.86 5.99
N PRO A 77 1.59 15.68 5.23
CA PRO A 77 0.48 16.63 5.21
C PRO A 77 -0.03 16.91 6.63
N GLN A 78 -0.25 18.18 6.96
CA GLN A 78 -0.83 18.61 8.23
C GLN A 78 -2.29 19.04 8.01
N THR A 79 -2.98 18.29 7.17
CA THR A 79 -4.42 18.37 6.88
C THR A 79 -5.04 17.04 7.24
N PHE A 80 -6.36 16.99 7.41
CA PHE A 80 -7.06 15.71 7.47
C PHE A 80 -6.85 14.92 6.16
N MET A 81 -6.93 13.60 6.25
CA MET A 81 -6.65 12.66 5.17
C MET A 81 -7.31 13.06 3.83
N ASN A 82 -8.59 13.38 3.85
CA ASN A 82 -9.37 13.76 2.66
C ASN A 82 -8.96 15.11 2.02
N LEU A 83 -8.04 15.84 2.63
CA LEU A 83 -7.51 17.12 2.13
C LEU A 83 -6.02 17.03 1.77
N SER A 84 -5.42 15.84 1.78
CA SER A 84 -3.98 15.64 1.51
C SER A 84 -3.55 16.18 0.13
N GLY A 85 -4.45 16.13 -0.86
CA GLY A 85 -4.19 16.66 -2.20
C GLY A 85 -3.87 18.15 -2.22
N LYS A 86 -4.45 18.96 -1.31
CA LYS A 86 -4.13 20.41 -1.22
C LYS A 86 -2.67 20.62 -0.88
N THR A 87 -2.14 19.81 0.04
CA THR A 87 -0.72 19.86 0.43
C THR A 87 0.19 19.39 -0.70
N VAL A 88 -0.10 18.20 -1.27
CA VAL A 88 0.74 17.61 -2.32
C VAL A 88 0.75 18.48 -3.57
N GLY A 89 -0.41 18.94 -4.04
CA GLY A 89 -0.51 19.82 -5.20
C GLY A 89 0.15 21.19 -4.99
N ARG A 90 0.19 21.70 -3.76
CA ARG A 90 0.93 22.92 -3.45
C ARG A 90 2.44 22.69 -3.52
N LEU A 91 2.95 21.62 -2.90
CA LEU A 91 4.38 21.29 -2.95
C LEU A 91 4.85 20.97 -4.37
N SER A 92 4.06 20.19 -5.13
CA SER A 92 4.33 19.87 -6.53
C SER A 92 4.47 21.14 -7.38
N ARG A 93 3.52 22.07 -7.29
CA ARG A 93 3.57 23.35 -8.04
C ARG A 93 4.71 24.26 -7.60
N ASP A 94 4.88 24.46 -6.29
CA ASP A 94 5.90 25.40 -5.76
C ASP A 94 7.34 24.95 -6.06
N ARG A 95 7.54 23.63 -6.25
CA ARG A 95 8.84 23.02 -6.53
C ARG A 95 8.97 22.44 -7.94
N GLU A 96 7.96 22.66 -8.79
CA GLU A 96 7.91 22.17 -10.18
C GLU A 96 8.15 20.65 -10.27
N ILE A 97 7.55 19.87 -9.33
CA ILE A 97 7.71 18.41 -9.26
C ILE A 97 6.56 17.76 -10.04
N PRO A 98 6.82 17.10 -11.17
CA PRO A 98 5.80 16.46 -11.96
C PRO A 98 5.33 15.15 -11.26
N PRO A 99 4.12 14.64 -11.59
CA PRO A 99 3.54 13.46 -10.94
C PRO A 99 4.45 12.23 -10.94
N GLU A 100 5.18 11.97 -12.00
CA GLU A 100 6.10 10.83 -12.13
C GLU A 100 7.29 10.87 -11.16
N CYS A 101 7.56 12.04 -10.56
CA CYS A 101 8.57 12.24 -9.53
C CYS A 101 7.99 12.21 -8.10
N ILE A 102 6.74 11.77 -7.95
CA ILE A 102 6.06 11.67 -6.67
C ILE A 102 5.88 10.19 -6.29
N LEU A 103 6.23 9.85 -5.05
CA LEU A 103 5.88 8.58 -4.40
C LEU A 103 4.96 8.87 -3.22
N VAL A 104 3.80 8.20 -3.16
CA VAL A 104 2.85 8.30 -2.04
C VAL A 104 2.85 6.98 -1.26
N VAL A 105 3.10 7.07 0.05
CA VAL A 105 3.13 5.95 0.99
C VAL A 105 1.88 5.99 1.87
N TYR A 106 1.12 4.88 1.93
CA TYR A 106 -0.15 4.84 2.63
C TYR A 106 -0.57 3.41 3.02
N ASP A 107 -1.52 3.30 3.94
CA ASP A 107 -2.14 2.07 4.40
C ASP A 107 -3.11 1.49 3.38
N ASP A 108 -3.20 0.18 3.33
CA ASP A 108 -4.06 -0.54 2.40
C ASP A 108 -4.77 -1.72 3.08
N LEU A 109 -6.10 -1.67 3.10
CA LEU A 109 -6.97 -2.68 3.69
C LEU A 109 -7.02 -3.99 2.88
N ASP A 110 -6.71 -3.94 1.58
CA ASP A 110 -6.79 -5.09 0.69
C ASP A 110 -5.48 -5.89 0.63
N LEU A 111 -4.50 -5.51 1.42
CA LEU A 111 -3.25 -6.24 1.58
C LEU A 111 -3.14 -6.81 2.98
N PRO A 112 -2.67 -8.07 3.12
CA PRO A 112 -2.34 -8.63 4.43
C PRO A 112 -1.38 -7.74 5.22
N LEU A 113 -1.49 -7.75 6.54
CA LEU A 113 -0.60 -7.01 7.44
C LEU A 113 0.87 -7.32 7.11
N GLY A 114 1.68 -6.27 7.01
CA GLY A 114 3.09 -6.40 6.69
C GLY A 114 3.41 -6.60 5.19
N ARG A 115 2.38 -6.75 4.35
CA ARG A 115 2.58 -6.86 2.90
C ARG A 115 2.84 -5.50 2.29
N LEU A 116 3.90 -5.40 1.49
CA LEU A 116 4.20 -4.23 0.68
C LEU A 116 3.80 -4.46 -0.77
N ARG A 117 3.30 -3.42 -1.42
CA ARG A 117 3.03 -3.43 -2.86
C ARG A 117 3.30 -2.07 -3.49
N ILE A 118 4.16 -2.05 -4.49
CA ILE A 118 4.51 -0.84 -5.24
C ILE A 118 3.80 -0.85 -6.59
N ARG A 119 3.33 0.32 -7.03
CA ARG A 119 2.71 0.52 -8.33
C ARG A 119 3.16 1.86 -8.92
N PRO A 120 3.40 1.94 -10.25
CA PRO A 120 3.79 3.19 -10.91
C PRO A 120 2.63 4.17 -11.04
N SER A 121 1.39 3.66 -11.03
CA SER A 121 0.17 4.45 -11.23
C SER A 121 -1.06 3.69 -10.73
N GLY A 122 -2.25 4.31 -10.75
CA GLY A 122 -3.54 3.63 -10.46
C GLY A 122 -4.56 4.54 -9.77
N GLY A 123 -5.77 4.03 -9.58
CA GLY A 123 -6.87 4.70 -8.87
C GLY A 123 -6.66 4.80 -7.36
N SER A 124 -7.64 5.38 -6.66
CA SER A 124 -7.58 5.58 -5.21
C SER A 124 -7.88 4.33 -4.38
N GLY A 125 -8.51 3.30 -4.95
CA GLY A 125 -8.92 2.10 -4.19
C GLY A 125 -9.78 2.42 -2.96
N GLY A 126 -10.57 3.50 -3.00
CA GLY A 126 -11.37 3.95 -1.84
C GLY A 126 -10.60 4.80 -0.82
N HIS A 127 -9.27 4.85 -0.87
CA HIS A 127 -8.46 5.61 0.08
C HIS A 127 -8.65 7.12 -0.09
N LYS A 128 -9.22 7.79 0.94
CA LYS A 128 -9.62 9.21 0.88
C LYS A 128 -8.47 10.15 0.56
N GLY A 129 -7.26 9.87 1.06
CA GLY A 129 -6.06 10.68 0.81
C GLY A 129 -5.60 10.58 -0.65
N LEU A 130 -5.57 9.38 -1.22
CA LEU A 130 -5.22 9.18 -2.64
C LEU A 130 -6.23 9.83 -3.56
N ARG A 131 -7.53 9.70 -3.28
CA ARG A 131 -8.57 10.36 -4.04
C ARG A 131 -8.34 11.86 -4.11
N SER A 132 -8.08 12.47 -2.94
CA SER A 132 -7.78 13.91 -2.85
C SER A 132 -6.53 14.31 -3.64
N ILE A 133 -5.48 13.48 -3.65
CA ILE A 133 -4.26 13.75 -4.43
C ILE A 133 -4.54 13.66 -5.92
N ILE A 134 -5.23 12.61 -6.39
CA ILE A 134 -5.61 12.42 -7.79
C ILE A 134 -6.44 13.61 -8.31
N GLU A 135 -7.44 14.04 -7.52
CA GLU A 135 -8.30 15.17 -7.87
C GLU A 135 -7.50 16.47 -8.03
N VAL A 136 -6.55 16.76 -7.13
CA VAL A 136 -5.80 18.03 -7.17
C VAL A 136 -4.67 18.01 -8.19
N LEU A 137 -4.00 16.88 -8.40
CA LEU A 137 -2.96 16.74 -9.42
C LEU A 137 -3.53 16.58 -10.84
N GLY A 138 -4.80 16.15 -10.97
CA GLY A 138 -5.41 15.79 -12.24
C GLY A 138 -4.76 14.58 -12.91
N SER A 139 -4.05 13.76 -12.15
CA SER A 139 -3.24 12.63 -12.65
C SER A 139 -3.25 11.46 -11.70
N GLN A 140 -3.20 10.26 -12.28
CA GLN A 140 -2.95 9.01 -11.56
C GLN A 140 -1.51 8.49 -11.79
N GLY A 141 -0.69 9.23 -12.54
CA GLY A 141 0.65 8.85 -13.00
C GLY A 141 1.75 9.12 -11.98
N PHE A 142 1.51 8.85 -10.70
CA PHE A 142 2.52 8.90 -9.64
C PHE A 142 2.71 7.54 -8.99
N ALA A 143 3.93 7.27 -8.50
CA ALA A 143 4.25 6.03 -7.83
C ALA A 143 3.55 5.95 -6.46
N ARG A 144 3.24 4.72 -6.02
CA ARG A 144 2.63 4.45 -4.73
C ARG A 144 3.22 3.21 -4.07
N LEU A 145 3.50 3.33 -2.77
CA LEU A 145 3.84 2.23 -1.88
C LEU A 145 2.63 1.97 -0.97
N ARG A 146 1.97 0.84 -1.19
CA ARG A 146 0.85 0.34 -0.42
C ARG A 146 1.38 -0.52 0.72
N VAL A 147 0.96 -0.24 1.93
CA VAL A 147 1.35 -0.95 3.15
C VAL A 147 0.13 -1.69 3.68
N GLY A 148 0.17 -3.01 3.67
CA GLY A 148 -0.93 -3.85 4.14
C GLY A 148 -1.16 -3.68 5.63
N ILE A 149 -2.43 -3.51 5.99
CA ILE A 149 -2.88 -3.38 7.39
C ILE A 149 -3.99 -4.35 7.76
N ASP A 150 -4.31 -5.31 6.86
CA ASP A 150 -5.45 -6.20 6.89
C ASP A 150 -6.81 -5.49 6.84
N ARG A 151 -7.84 -6.28 6.57
CA ARG A 151 -9.23 -5.85 6.69
C ARG A 151 -9.71 -5.94 8.14
N PRO A 152 -10.65 -5.07 8.55
CA PRO A 152 -11.22 -5.14 9.89
C PRO A 152 -11.88 -6.50 10.13
N PRO A 153 -11.75 -7.07 11.34
CA PRO A 153 -12.41 -8.31 11.71
C PRO A 153 -13.93 -8.10 11.89
N GLY A 154 -14.71 -9.11 11.52
CA GLY A 154 -16.15 -9.13 11.73
C GLY A 154 -16.89 -7.98 11.03
N SER A 155 -17.70 -7.23 11.78
CA SER A 155 -18.52 -6.11 11.29
C SER A 155 -17.95 -4.73 11.60
N LEU A 156 -16.69 -4.64 12.03
CA LEU A 156 -16.07 -3.36 12.36
C LEU A 156 -15.95 -2.47 11.11
N ASP A 157 -16.39 -1.20 11.24
CA ASP A 157 -16.31 -0.24 10.13
C ASP A 157 -14.82 0.00 9.73
N PRO A 158 -14.46 -0.11 8.45
CA PRO A 158 -13.13 0.21 7.97
C PRO A 158 -12.62 1.60 8.37
N ALA A 159 -13.49 2.60 8.46
CA ALA A 159 -13.10 3.95 8.86
C ALA A 159 -12.69 4.02 10.34
N ASP A 160 -13.32 3.21 11.20
CA ASP A 160 -12.94 3.10 12.61
C ASP A 160 -11.70 2.25 12.80
N TYR A 161 -11.55 1.19 12.00
CA TYR A 161 -10.38 0.29 12.06
C TYR A 161 -9.07 1.01 11.74
N VAL A 162 -9.03 1.82 10.70
CA VAL A 162 -7.81 2.55 10.32
C VAL A 162 -7.40 3.59 11.37
N LEU A 163 -8.33 4.04 12.21
CA LEU A 163 -8.07 4.96 13.33
C LEU A 163 -7.70 4.25 14.64
N GLN A 164 -7.45 2.95 14.60
CA GLN A 164 -6.94 2.18 15.75
C GLN A 164 -5.44 1.93 15.63
N PRO A 165 -4.71 1.79 16.75
CA PRO A 165 -3.33 1.35 16.74
C PRO A 165 -3.23 -0.11 16.28
N PHE A 166 -2.05 -0.52 15.83
CA PHE A 166 -1.74 -1.94 15.63
C PHE A 166 -1.80 -2.68 16.97
N ALA A 167 -2.22 -3.94 16.94
CA ALA A 167 -2.30 -4.77 18.12
C ALA A 167 -0.88 -5.02 18.71
N ALA A 168 -0.82 -5.34 20.00
CA ALA A 168 0.46 -5.53 20.68
C ALA A 168 1.27 -6.71 20.08
N GLU A 169 0.57 -7.77 19.71
CA GLU A 169 1.13 -8.95 19.04
C GLU A 169 1.72 -8.64 17.65
N ASP A 170 1.24 -7.60 16.97
CA ASP A 170 1.66 -7.22 15.63
C ASP A 170 2.88 -6.29 15.59
N GLN A 171 3.32 -5.76 16.74
CA GLN A 171 4.32 -4.69 16.80
C GLN A 171 5.65 -5.08 16.14
N THR A 172 6.10 -6.33 16.31
CA THR A 172 7.35 -6.82 15.67
C THR A 172 7.20 -6.84 14.16
N LEU A 173 6.09 -7.39 13.64
CA LEU A 173 5.81 -7.42 12.20
C LEU A 173 5.69 -6.01 11.61
N VAL A 174 5.07 -5.09 12.35
CA VAL A 174 4.95 -3.69 11.95
C VAL A 174 6.33 -3.03 11.88
N ALA A 175 7.20 -3.24 12.88
CA ALA A 175 8.56 -2.71 12.88
C ALA A 175 9.37 -3.19 11.67
N ASP A 176 9.38 -4.51 11.40
CA ASP A 176 10.01 -5.09 10.21
C ASP A 176 9.43 -4.54 8.91
N THR A 177 8.11 -4.30 8.90
CA THR A 177 7.44 -3.72 7.73
C THR A 177 7.87 -2.28 7.48
N LEU A 178 8.02 -1.47 8.53
CA LEU A 178 8.51 -0.10 8.41
C LEU A 178 9.94 -0.07 7.83
N GLU A 179 10.84 -0.94 8.30
CA GLU A 179 12.20 -1.05 7.78
C GLU A 179 12.22 -1.46 6.30
N ARG A 180 11.47 -2.48 5.93
CA ARG A 180 11.34 -2.91 4.52
C ARG A 180 10.68 -1.85 3.65
N ALA A 181 9.76 -1.07 4.17
CA ALA A 181 9.14 0.03 3.44
C ALA A 181 10.12 1.19 3.21
N VAL A 182 11.00 1.48 4.16
CA VAL A 182 12.11 2.43 3.98
C VAL A 182 13.03 1.95 2.87
N GLU A 183 13.47 0.68 2.90
CA GLU A 183 14.29 0.08 1.83
C GLU A 183 13.60 0.17 0.46
N ALA A 184 12.29 -0.05 0.42
CA ALA A 184 11.52 0.06 -0.83
C ALA A 184 11.52 1.47 -1.41
N VAL A 185 11.49 2.50 -0.57
CA VAL A 185 11.60 3.90 -1.00
C VAL A 185 13.03 4.20 -1.48
N GLU A 186 14.05 3.70 -0.81
CA GLU A 186 15.45 3.88 -1.19
C GLU A 186 15.75 3.25 -2.55
N ILE A 187 15.26 2.05 -2.82
CA ILE A 187 15.38 1.39 -4.14
C ILE A 187 14.59 2.16 -5.21
N TRP A 188 13.39 2.66 -4.90
CA TRP A 188 12.66 3.50 -5.82
C TRP A 188 13.45 4.78 -6.20
N LEU A 189 14.14 5.37 -5.24
CA LEU A 189 15.00 6.55 -5.48
C LEU A 189 16.24 6.21 -6.32
N ALA A 190 16.88 5.09 -6.04
CA ALA A 190 18.12 4.67 -6.72
C ALA A 190 17.85 4.12 -8.13
N ASP A 191 16.97 3.12 -8.21
CA ASP A 191 16.82 2.24 -9.36
C ASP A 191 15.44 2.34 -10.04
N GLY A 192 14.54 3.18 -9.48
CA GLY A 192 13.23 3.42 -10.05
C GLY A 192 12.15 2.44 -9.62
N VAL A 193 10.94 2.66 -10.18
CA VAL A 193 9.73 1.95 -9.74
C VAL A 193 9.74 0.47 -10.11
N VAL A 194 10.34 0.09 -11.25
CA VAL A 194 10.39 -1.30 -11.73
C VAL A 194 11.23 -2.15 -10.78
N ALA A 195 12.45 -1.71 -10.46
CA ALA A 195 13.34 -2.41 -9.52
C ALA A 195 12.68 -2.59 -8.14
N ALA A 196 12.04 -1.53 -7.62
CA ALA A 196 11.31 -1.61 -6.36
C ALA A 196 10.12 -2.60 -6.44
N MET A 197 9.40 -2.64 -7.57
CA MET A 197 8.31 -3.60 -7.80
C MET A 197 8.81 -5.04 -7.81
N ASP A 198 9.91 -5.31 -8.51
CA ASP A 198 10.48 -6.65 -8.64
C ASP A 198 10.90 -7.21 -7.29
N ARG A 199 11.45 -6.37 -6.42
CA ARG A 199 11.91 -6.77 -5.10
C ARG A 199 10.78 -6.93 -4.07
N PHE A 200 9.80 -6.03 -4.04
CA PHE A 200 8.81 -5.98 -2.94
C PHE A 200 7.42 -6.49 -3.29
N ASN A 201 7.07 -6.66 -4.58
CA ASN A 201 5.75 -7.16 -4.94
C ASN A 201 5.64 -8.69 -4.84
N ARG A 202 6.75 -9.42 -4.81
CA ARG A 202 6.75 -10.87 -4.59
C ARG A 202 6.35 -11.18 -3.14
N PRO A 203 5.66 -12.29 -2.86
CA PRO A 203 5.49 -12.75 -1.48
C PRO A 203 6.87 -12.92 -0.86
N PRO A 204 7.05 -12.67 0.46
CA PRO A 204 8.24 -13.15 1.13
C PRO A 204 8.30 -14.66 0.87
N SER A 205 9.43 -15.15 0.31
CA SER A 205 9.68 -16.58 0.25
C SER A 205 9.61 -17.10 1.67
N SER A 206 8.77 -18.10 1.92
CA SER A 206 8.83 -18.87 3.16
C SER A 206 10.27 -19.37 3.26
N ALA A 207 11.04 -18.79 4.18
CA ALA A 207 12.36 -19.30 4.50
C ALA A 207 12.16 -20.72 5.07
N GLY A 208 12.58 -21.75 4.33
CA GLY A 208 12.59 -23.11 4.81
C GLY A 208 11.96 -24.16 3.88
N GLU A 209 12.39 -24.22 2.62
CA GLU A 209 12.45 -25.49 1.89
C GLU A 209 13.81 -25.52 1.21
N GLU A 210 14.81 -25.96 1.98
CA GLU A 210 16.09 -26.41 1.46
C GLU A 210 15.81 -27.60 0.55
N GLY A 211 16.25 -27.47 -0.69
CA GLY A 211 16.12 -28.49 -1.71
C GLY A 211 16.66 -29.83 -1.25
N HIS A 212 15.81 -30.82 -1.26
CA HIS A 212 16.25 -32.19 -1.34
C HIS A 212 16.29 -32.56 -2.82
N ASP A 213 17.48 -32.50 -3.38
CA ASP A 213 17.82 -33.13 -4.64
C ASP A 213 17.65 -34.64 -4.49
N GLU A 214 16.56 -35.19 -4.99
CA GLU A 214 16.51 -36.62 -5.28
C GLU A 214 16.86 -36.85 -6.74
N GLN A 215 18.08 -37.34 -6.90
CA GLN A 215 18.56 -37.97 -8.13
C GLN A 215 17.88 -39.31 -8.34
N GLY A 216 17.33 -39.48 -9.51
CA GLY A 216 17.44 -40.69 -10.33
C GLY A 216 16.71 -41.97 -9.88
N GLY A 217 15.82 -42.40 -10.73
CA GLY A 217 15.33 -43.78 -10.70
C GLY A 217 14.20 -44.05 -11.70
N SER A 218 14.57 -44.32 -12.93
CA SER A 218 13.68 -44.88 -13.95
C SER A 218 13.29 -46.34 -13.59
N ALA A 219 12.02 -46.65 -13.60
CA ALA A 219 11.52 -48.00 -13.95
C ALA A 219 10.01 -47.99 -14.20
N ASP A 220 9.70 -48.22 -15.40
CA ASP A 220 8.64 -48.94 -16.12
C ASP A 220 7.74 -49.86 -15.26
N ARG A 221 6.39 -49.76 -15.47
CA ARG A 221 5.42 -50.86 -15.69
C ARG A 221 3.97 -50.41 -15.50
N GLN A 222 3.28 -50.38 -16.64
CA GLN A 222 2.05 -51.09 -17.05
C GLN A 222 0.85 -51.20 -16.08
N ASP A 223 -0.26 -50.70 -16.63
CA ASP A 223 -1.62 -51.22 -16.66
C ASP A 223 -2.25 -51.84 -15.39
N GLU A 224 -3.37 -51.29 -15.00
CA GLU A 224 -4.63 -52.07 -14.96
C GLU A 224 -5.85 -51.14 -14.75
N ARG A 225 -6.86 -51.41 -15.61
CA ARG A 225 -8.21 -50.85 -15.56
C ARG A 225 -9.00 -51.50 -14.44
N ALA A 226 -9.89 -50.77 -13.78
CA ALA A 226 -11.26 -51.23 -13.51
C ALA A 226 -12.12 -50.11 -12.90
N ALA A 227 -13.16 -49.90 -13.50
CA ALA A 227 -14.52 -49.46 -13.34
C ALA A 227 -15.17 -49.64 -11.96
N GLY A 228 -16.01 -48.67 -11.54
CA GLY A 228 -16.93 -48.83 -10.42
C GLY A 228 -17.71 -47.56 -10.10
N ARG A 229 -18.74 -47.25 -10.87
CA ARG A 229 -20.13 -46.87 -10.61
C ARG A 229 -20.50 -46.21 -9.29
N ALA A 230 -21.00 -44.99 -9.45
CA ALA A 230 -22.28 -44.43 -8.99
C ALA A 230 -22.84 -44.76 -7.60
N ALA A 231 -23.12 -43.68 -6.83
CA ALA A 231 -24.41 -43.53 -6.14
C ALA A 231 -24.64 -42.05 -5.81
N ALA A 232 -25.60 -41.47 -6.48
CA ALA A 232 -26.29 -40.25 -6.10
C ALA A 232 -27.36 -40.57 -5.05
N LEU A 233 -27.53 -39.73 -4.05
CA LEU A 233 -28.76 -39.66 -3.24
C LEU A 233 -29.01 -38.18 -2.82
N PRO A 234 -30.25 -37.83 -2.46
CA PRO A 234 -30.94 -36.69 -3.05
C PRO A 234 -31.07 -35.47 -2.10
N LEU A 235 -31.33 -34.35 -2.73
CA LEU A 235 -31.75 -33.07 -2.16
C LEU A 235 -33.07 -33.20 -1.38
N SER A 236 -33.14 -32.63 -0.18
CA SER A 236 -34.38 -32.33 0.53
C SER A 236 -34.69 -30.84 0.43
N PRO A 237 -35.98 -30.49 0.23
CA PRO A 237 -36.42 -29.12 0.01
C PRO A 237 -36.59 -28.33 1.31
N PRO A 238 -36.66 -26.97 1.22
CA PRO A 238 -36.88 -26.09 2.36
C PRO A 238 -38.37 -26.08 2.76
N PRO A 239 -38.70 -25.76 4.01
CA PRO A 239 -40.10 -25.55 4.41
C PRO A 239 -40.56 -24.14 4.04
N SER A 240 -41.74 -24.15 3.44
CA SER A 240 -42.56 -22.97 3.11
C SER A 240 -43.37 -22.51 4.31
N ASP A 241 -43.58 -21.18 4.31
CA ASP A 241 -44.74 -20.42 4.78
C ASP A 241 -45.40 -20.70 6.14
N LEU A 242 -45.56 -19.67 6.91
CA LEU A 242 -46.89 -19.31 7.41
C LEU A 242 -47.02 -17.81 7.66
N ALA A 243 -48.09 -17.32 7.09
CA ALA A 243 -48.57 -15.97 6.96
C ALA A 243 -49.15 -15.37 8.25
N ALA A 244 -49.17 -14.04 8.21
CA ALA A 244 -50.24 -13.12 8.67
C ALA A 244 -50.70 -13.20 10.13
N ASP A 245 -50.68 -12.10 10.82
CA ASP A 245 -51.94 -11.37 11.06
C ASP A 245 -51.71 -9.95 11.58
N SER A 246 -52.59 -9.13 11.14
CA SER A 246 -52.81 -7.72 11.42
C SER A 246 -53.21 -7.48 12.89
N GLN A 247 -52.93 -6.35 13.43
CA GLN A 247 -54.01 -5.44 13.94
C GLN A 247 -53.47 -4.10 14.44
N GLU A 248 -54.07 -3.08 13.92
CA GLU A 248 -54.26 -1.72 14.35
C GLU A 248 -54.57 -1.56 15.86
N SER A 249 -54.15 -0.44 16.41
CA SER A 249 -55.00 0.61 17.01
C SER A 249 -54.15 1.54 17.87
N ASP A 250 -54.18 2.80 17.50
CA ASP A 250 -54.75 3.96 18.19
C ASP A 250 -54.32 4.17 19.66
N THR A 251 -53.57 5.21 19.91
CA THR A 251 -53.91 6.49 20.63
C THR A 251 -52.71 7.44 20.56
#